data_c886e588345926ef9bc6544bf254563d
#
_entry.id   c886e588345926ef9bc6544bf254563d
#
_cell.length_a   1.000
_cell.length_b   1.000
_cell.length_c   1.000
_cell.angle_alpha   90.00
_cell.angle_beta   90.00
_cell.angle_gamma   90.00
#
_symmetry.space_group_name_H-M   'P 1'
#
loop_
_entity.id
_entity.type
_entity.pdbx_description
1 polymer ?
#
loop_
_entity_poly.entity_id
_entity_poly.type
_entity_poly.pdbx_seq_one_letter_code
_entity_poly.pdbx_strand_id
1 'polypeptide(L)'
;MTRVTLAGSGLEGLAIEEPGASVRLLLPSRDGELVLPSWNGNEFLLPDGRRPPIRTFTPRGFDPDARELDLEIVVHGHGVASEWAEAAAPGGPAAVSGPGRGYTIDREAPAFVLGGDETAVPAISQLLEALPRETPVQVRIEVAEPDARLPLPDHPRAEVEWCDLQGGSSPGDALVAAVAGVELVPGAKVWVAGEAAAVQRIRRHLFQDRGVTRADATVRGYWKHGRSGGGDDDG
;
A
#
# COMPACT_ATOMS: atom_id res chain seq x y z
N MET A 1 -12.50 -1.47 5.43
CA MET A 1 -11.79 -1.93 4.21
C MET A 1 -12.61 -3.00 3.50
N THR A 2 -12.64 -3.00 2.16
CA THR A 2 -13.39 -3.99 1.34
C THR A 2 -12.41 -4.81 0.54
N ARG A 3 -12.60 -6.14 0.50
CA ARG A 3 -11.82 -7.03 -0.38
C ARG A 3 -12.55 -7.20 -1.70
N VAL A 4 -11.83 -7.02 -2.79
CA VAL A 4 -12.28 -7.28 -4.16
C VAL A 4 -11.33 -8.29 -4.78
N THR A 5 -11.88 -9.40 -5.26
CA THR A 5 -11.14 -10.42 -6.01
C THR A 5 -11.35 -10.20 -7.50
N LEU A 6 -10.29 -9.95 -8.23
CA LEU A 6 -10.28 -9.93 -9.68
C LEU A 6 -9.93 -11.32 -10.18
N ALA A 7 -10.72 -11.84 -11.12
CA ALA A 7 -10.48 -13.18 -11.67
C ALA A 7 -10.57 -13.17 -13.20
N GLY A 8 -9.75 -14.00 -13.85
CA GLY A 8 -9.88 -14.22 -15.28
C GLY A 8 -8.58 -14.49 -16.02
N SER A 9 -8.72 -14.87 -17.30
CA SER A 9 -7.57 -15.19 -18.16
C SER A 9 -6.61 -14.04 -18.40
N GLY A 10 -7.05 -12.78 -18.23
CA GLY A 10 -6.18 -11.60 -18.33
C GLY A 10 -5.09 -11.53 -17.25
N LEU A 11 -5.18 -12.35 -16.20
CA LEU A 11 -4.16 -12.46 -15.15
C LEU A 11 -3.09 -13.53 -15.45
N GLU A 12 -3.20 -14.23 -16.57
CA GLU A 12 -2.20 -15.20 -17.01
C GLU A 12 -0.85 -14.52 -17.25
N GLY A 13 0.20 -15.09 -16.63
CA GLY A 13 1.55 -14.51 -16.69
C GLY A 13 1.83 -13.38 -15.71
N LEU A 14 0.85 -12.94 -14.92
CA LEU A 14 1.13 -12.05 -13.79
C LEU A 14 2.00 -12.80 -12.77
N ALA A 15 3.11 -12.21 -12.34
CA ALA A 15 3.99 -12.77 -11.32
C ALA A 15 4.26 -11.70 -10.26
N ILE A 16 3.86 -11.98 -9.01
CA ILE A 16 4.07 -11.10 -7.87
C ILE A 16 5.01 -11.83 -6.92
N GLU A 17 6.30 -11.55 -7.03
CA GLU A 17 7.36 -12.31 -6.34
C GLU A 17 7.81 -11.66 -5.04
N GLU A 18 7.75 -10.34 -4.96
CA GLU A 18 8.24 -9.59 -3.80
C GLU A 18 7.07 -9.01 -2.98
N PRO A 19 7.14 -9.06 -1.63
CA PRO A 19 6.14 -8.41 -0.78
C PRO A 19 6.13 -6.89 -1.00
N GLY A 20 4.98 -6.28 -0.83
CA GLY A 20 4.79 -4.84 -1.07
C GLY A 20 4.90 -4.42 -2.53
N ALA A 21 4.95 -5.37 -3.48
CA ALA A 21 4.78 -5.07 -4.89
C ALA A 21 3.41 -4.48 -5.16
N SER A 22 3.32 -3.62 -6.17
CA SER A 22 2.07 -2.93 -6.48
C SER A 22 1.52 -3.34 -7.84
N VAL A 23 0.21 -3.21 -8.00
CA VAL A 23 -0.46 -3.24 -9.31
C VAL A 23 -1.20 -1.93 -9.54
N ARG A 24 -1.31 -1.54 -10.79
CA ARG A 24 -2.16 -0.42 -11.21
C ARG A 24 -3.52 -0.99 -11.59
N LEU A 25 -4.54 -0.64 -10.84
CA LEU A 25 -5.93 -0.99 -11.12
C LEU A 25 -6.54 0.09 -12.02
N LEU A 26 -7.00 -0.33 -13.18
CA LEU A 26 -7.76 0.48 -14.11
C LEU A 26 -9.25 0.25 -13.87
N LEU A 27 -9.94 1.30 -13.55
CA LEU A 27 -11.36 1.28 -13.23
C LEU A 27 -12.20 1.58 -14.48
N PRO A 28 -13.41 0.98 -14.60
CA PRO A 28 -14.35 1.39 -15.61
C PRO A 28 -14.79 2.84 -15.42
N SER A 29 -15.28 3.44 -16.47
CA SER A 29 -15.96 4.74 -16.43
C SER A 29 -17.23 4.66 -15.57
N ARG A 30 -17.82 5.80 -15.22
CA ARG A 30 -19.09 5.84 -14.47
C ARG A 30 -20.25 5.13 -15.19
N ASP A 31 -20.16 5.00 -16.51
CA ASP A 31 -21.14 4.27 -17.33
C ASP A 31 -20.88 2.76 -17.36
N GLY A 32 -19.90 2.28 -16.60
CA GLY A 32 -19.53 0.87 -16.48
C GLY A 32 -18.66 0.35 -17.63
N GLU A 33 -18.28 1.18 -18.59
CA GLU A 33 -17.40 0.79 -19.69
C GLU A 33 -15.93 0.82 -19.27
N LEU A 34 -15.21 -0.28 -19.52
CA LEU A 34 -13.77 -0.37 -19.34
C LEU A 34 -13.06 -0.07 -20.66
N VAL A 35 -12.46 1.12 -20.74
CA VAL A 35 -11.66 1.52 -21.90
C VAL A 35 -10.18 1.41 -21.56
N LEU A 36 -9.46 0.54 -22.27
CA LEU A 36 -8.02 0.36 -22.05
C LEU A 36 -7.24 1.54 -22.65
N PRO A 37 -6.34 2.17 -21.86
CA PRO A 37 -5.50 3.24 -22.37
C PRO A 37 -4.35 2.70 -23.19
N SER A 38 -3.77 3.56 -24.02
CA SER A 38 -2.54 3.31 -24.74
C SER A 38 -1.38 4.08 -24.11
N TRP A 39 -0.21 3.46 -24.07
CA TRP A 39 1.03 4.12 -23.65
C TRP A 39 1.59 4.93 -24.82
N ASN A 40 1.81 6.23 -24.63
CA ASN A 40 2.33 7.13 -25.67
C ASN A 40 3.85 7.38 -25.59
N GLY A 41 4.56 6.67 -24.70
CA GLY A 41 5.98 6.85 -24.41
C GLY A 41 6.26 7.65 -23.13
N ASN A 42 5.25 8.33 -22.57
CA ASN A 42 5.35 9.13 -21.37
C ASN A 42 4.23 8.84 -20.37
N GLU A 43 3.01 8.63 -20.85
CA GLU A 43 1.85 8.41 -20.01
C GLU A 43 0.80 7.51 -20.68
N PHE A 44 -0.11 6.97 -19.87
CA PHE A 44 -1.27 6.25 -20.36
C PHE A 44 -2.41 7.22 -20.68
N LEU A 45 -2.92 7.19 -21.91
CA LEU A 45 -4.04 7.99 -22.33
C LEU A 45 -5.18 7.14 -22.93
N LEU A 46 -6.40 7.55 -22.66
CA LEU A 46 -7.60 7.06 -23.33
C LEU A 46 -7.64 7.54 -24.80
N PRO A 47 -8.45 6.93 -25.67
CA PRO A 47 -8.56 7.33 -27.08
C PRO A 47 -8.93 8.80 -27.29
N ASP A 48 -9.61 9.41 -26.30
CA ASP A 48 -9.99 10.82 -26.31
C ASP A 48 -8.91 11.76 -25.74
N GLY A 49 -7.71 11.24 -25.40
CA GLY A 49 -6.59 11.99 -24.86
C GLY A 49 -6.67 12.27 -23.36
N ARG A 50 -7.72 11.82 -22.66
CA ARG A 50 -7.81 11.95 -21.21
C ARG A 50 -6.98 10.89 -20.48
N ARG A 51 -6.56 11.20 -19.26
CA ARG A 51 -5.94 10.21 -18.36
C ARG A 51 -6.99 9.25 -17.83
N PRO A 52 -6.73 7.93 -17.86
CA PRO A 52 -7.67 6.96 -17.32
C PRO A 52 -7.70 7.00 -15.78
N PRO A 53 -8.78 6.53 -15.15
CA PRO A 53 -8.87 6.43 -13.69
C PRO A 53 -8.05 5.23 -13.19
N ILE A 54 -6.74 5.40 -13.10
CA ILE A 54 -5.82 4.40 -12.57
C ILE A 54 -5.56 4.66 -11.09
N ARG A 55 -5.51 3.59 -10.29
CA ARG A 55 -5.10 3.63 -8.89
C ARG A 55 -4.12 2.50 -8.61
N THR A 56 -3.13 2.80 -7.77
CA THR A 56 -2.11 1.83 -7.39
C THR A 56 -2.50 1.16 -6.07
N PHE A 57 -2.45 -0.16 -6.04
CA PHE A 57 -2.74 -0.97 -4.86
C PHE A 57 -1.64 -2.00 -4.62
N THR A 58 -1.44 -2.36 -3.36
CA THR A 58 -0.71 -3.57 -3.03
C THR A 58 -1.68 -4.74 -3.05
N PRO A 59 -1.47 -5.79 -3.86
CA PRO A 59 -2.25 -7.01 -3.78
C PRO A 59 -2.18 -7.62 -2.38
N ARG A 60 -3.29 -8.10 -1.84
CA ARG A 60 -3.26 -8.90 -0.61
C ARG A 60 -2.80 -10.32 -0.88
N GLY A 61 -3.17 -10.86 -2.01
CA GLY A 61 -2.80 -12.19 -2.49
C GLY A 61 -2.98 -12.33 -3.98
N PHE A 62 -2.27 -13.30 -4.55
CA PHE A 62 -2.43 -13.71 -5.93
C PHE A 62 -2.31 -15.23 -6.04
N ASP A 63 -3.32 -15.87 -6.59
CA ASP A 63 -3.33 -17.29 -6.94
C ASP A 63 -3.16 -17.42 -8.47
N PRO A 64 -1.98 -17.85 -8.94
CA PRO A 64 -1.72 -17.98 -10.38
C PRO A 64 -2.51 -19.14 -11.03
N ASP A 65 -2.85 -20.19 -10.27
CA ASP A 65 -3.58 -21.34 -10.80
C ASP A 65 -5.07 -21.02 -10.96
N ALA A 66 -5.66 -20.38 -9.95
CA ALA A 66 -7.02 -19.86 -10.01
C ALA A 66 -7.14 -18.62 -10.88
N ARG A 67 -6.03 -17.90 -11.13
CA ARG A 67 -5.98 -16.58 -11.76
C ARG A 67 -6.86 -15.59 -11.00
N GLU A 68 -6.63 -15.53 -9.69
CA GLU A 68 -7.34 -14.65 -8.77
C GLU A 68 -6.38 -13.69 -8.08
N LEU A 69 -6.72 -12.41 -8.09
CA LEU A 69 -5.96 -11.33 -7.47
C LEU A 69 -6.83 -10.63 -6.44
N ASP A 70 -6.44 -10.71 -5.17
CA ASP A 70 -7.11 -10.04 -4.06
C ASP A 70 -6.56 -8.66 -3.82
N LEU A 71 -7.44 -7.67 -3.81
CA LEU A 71 -7.16 -6.29 -3.43
C LEU A 71 -7.96 -5.92 -2.19
N GLU A 72 -7.34 -5.34 -1.19
CA GLU A 72 -8.00 -4.74 -0.03
C GLU A 72 -8.00 -3.22 -0.19
N ILE A 73 -9.18 -2.64 -0.29
CA ILE A 73 -9.40 -1.23 -0.62
C ILE A 73 -10.02 -0.52 0.57
N VAL A 74 -9.38 0.55 1.02
CA VAL A 74 -9.94 1.44 2.05
C VAL A 74 -11.14 2.16 1.47
N VAL A 75 -12.28 1.99 2.11
CA VAL A 75 -13.53 2.65 1.74
C VAL A 75 -13.77 3.81 2.69
N HIS A 76 -13.86 5.01 2.16
CA HIS A 76 -14.00 6.25 2.95
C HIS A 76 -15.08 7.20 2.38
N GLY A 77 -16.01 6.64 1.57
CA GLY A 77 -17.19 7.35 1.07
C GLY A 77 -16.94 8.32 -0.09
N HIS A 78 -15.69 8.50 -0.53
CA HIS A 78 -15.38 9.37 -1.67
C HIS A 78 -14.25 8.78 -2.51
N GLY A 79 -14.18 9.26 -3.77
CA GLY A 79 -13.14 8.88 -4.72
C GLY A 79 -13.47 7.63 -5.51
N VAL A 80 -12.95 7.62 -6.73
CA VAL A 80 -13.34 6.64 -7.76
C VAL A 80 -13.12 5.19 -7.34
N ALA A 81 -12.03 4.90 -6.61
CA ALA A 81 -11.75 3.53 -6.17
C ALA A 81 -12.65 3.08 -5.03
N SER A 82 -12.96 3.98 -4.08
CA SER A 82 -13.88 3.70 -2.97
C SER A 82 -15.29 3.44 -3.51
N GLU A 83 -15.81 4.36 -4.36
CA GLU A 83 -17.11 4.23 -5.01
C GLU A 83 -17.21 2.93 -5.84
N TRP A 84 -16.15 2.62 -6.60
CA TRP A 84 -16.10 1.39 -7.39
C TRP A 84 -16.09 0.14 -6.51
N ALA A 85 -15.28 0.11 -5.45
CA ALA A 85 -15.18 -1.05 -4.58
C ALA A 85 -16.48 -1.35 -3.82
N GLU A 86 -17.25 -0.29 -3.47
CA GLU A 86 -18.58 -0.44 -2.86
C GLU A 86 -19.65 -0.94 -3.85
N ALA A 87 -19.52 -0.56 -5.12
CA ALA A 87 -20.46 -0.93 -6.17
C ALA A 87 -20.06 -2.19 -6.94
N ALA A 88 -18.85 -2.73 -6.72
CA ALA A 88 -18.32 -3.86 -7.46
C ALA A 88 -19.22 -5.10 -7.30
N ALA A 89 -19.58 -5.69 -8.44
CA ALA A 89 -20.41 -6.90 -8.50
C ALA A 89 -19.69 -7.98 -9.31
N PRO A 90 -19.95 -9.26 -9.04
CA PRO A 90 -19.39 -10.37 -9.82
C PRO A 90 -19.65 -10.19 -11.32
N GLY A 91 -18.59 -10.37 -12.13
CA GLY A 91 -18.65 -10.17 -13.57
C GLY A 91 -18.45 -8.72 -14.04
N GLY A 92 -18.31 -7.78 -13.13
CA GLY A 92 -17.97 -6.39 -13.47
C GLY A 92 -16.57 -6.29 -14.06
N PRO A 93 -16.34 -5.38 -15.05
CA PRO A 93 -15.03 -5.27 -15.70
C PRO A 93 -14.03 -4.49 -14.83
N ALA A 94 -12.77 -4.94 -14.84
CA ALA A 94 -11.62 -4.20 -14.35
C ALA A 94 -10.38 -4.68 -15.09
N ALA A 95 -9.30 -3.90 -15.08
CA ALA A 95 -8.03 -4.36 -15.60
C ALA A 95 -6.89 -3.98 -14.66
N VAL A 96 -5.81 -4.76 -14.70
CA VAL A 96 -4.60 -4.49 -13.94
C VAL A 96 -3.38 -4.44 -14.83
N SER A 97 -2.40 -3.67 -14.41
CA SER A 97 -1.08 -3.66 -15.03
C SER A 97 0.00 -3.66 -13.93
N GLY A 98 1.11 -4.29 -14.22
CA GLY A 98 2.19 -4.48 -13.25
C GLY A 98 2.77 -5.88 -13.35
N PRO A 99 3.48 -6.37 -12.30
CA PRO A 99 3.69 -5.69 -11.02
C PRO A 99 4.66 -4.52 -11.10
N GLY A 100 4.50 -3.54 -10.21
CA GLY A 100 5.54 -2.60 -9.86
C GLY A 100 6.54 -3.22 -8.89
N ARG A 101 7.58 -2.46 -8.54
CA ARG A 101 8.64 -2.94 -7.64
C ARG A 101 8.11 -3.25 -6.25
N GLY A 102 8.45 -4.42 -5.73
CA GLY A 102 8.23 -4.82 -4.35
C GLY A 102 9.31 -4.35 -3.39
N TYR A 103 9.45 -5.06 -2.29
CA TYR A 103 10.48 -4.86 -1.28
C TYR A 103 11.32 -6.10 -1.12
N THR A 104 12.59 -6.00 -1.45
CA THR A 104 13.55 -7.10 -1.25
C THR A 104 13.93 -7.17 0.22
N ILE A 105 13.59 -8.26 0.89
CA ILE A 105 13.88 -8.48 2.30
C ILE A 105 15.36 -8.78 2.50
N ASP A 106 16.02 -7.99 3.34
CA ASP A 106 17.34 -8.30 3.88
C ASP A 106 17.21 -9.30 5.03
N ARG A 107 17.46 -10.57 4.75
CA ARG A 107 17.29 -11.67 5.74
C ARG A 107 18.31 -11.64 6.86
N GLU A 108 19.40 -10.88 6.71
CA GLU A 108 20.45 -10.72 7.71
C GLU A 108 20.21 -9.52 8.63
N ALA A 109 19.17 -8.74 8.37
CA ALA A 109 18.83 -7.57 9.19
C ALA A 109 18.49 -8.00 10.63
N PRO A 110 19.04 -7.31 11.65
CA PRO A 110 18.83 -7.67 13.05
C PRO A 110 17.41 -7.40 13.55
N ALA A 111 16.68 -6.51 12.91
CA ALA A 111 15.30 -6.17 13.23
C ALA A 111 14.62 -5.42 12.08
N PHE A 112 13.30 -5.38 12.10
CA PHE A 112 12.49 -4.57 11.20
C PHE A 112 11.55 -3.64 11.96
N VAL A 113 11.31 -2.47 11.36
CA VAL A 113 10.22 -1.56 11.74
C VAL A 113 9.31 -1.41 10.53
N LEU A 114 8.05 -1.79 10.69
CA LEU A 114 7.02 -1.63 9.68
C LEU A 114 6.03 -0.56 10.14
N GLY A 115 5.83 0.46 9.34
CA GLY A 115 4.90 1.54 9.66
C GLY A 115 3.93 1.84 8.52
N GLY A 116 2.72 2.26 8.86
CA GLY A 116 1.79 2.72 7.84
C GLY A 116 0.44 3.16 8.38
N ASP A 117 -0.39 3.65 7.50
CA ASP A 117 -1.81 3.80 7.74
C ASP A 117 -2.60 2.60 7.18
N GLU A 118 -3.92 2.67 7.21
CA GLU A 118 -4.80 1.59 6.73
C GLU A 118 -4.48 1.15 5.29
N THR A 119 -4.01 2.07 4.44
CA THR A 119 -3.69 1.75 3.03
C THR A 119 -2.44 0.88 2.91
N ALA A 120 -1.58 0.87 3.92
CA ALA A 120 -0.37 0.07 3.96
C ALA A 120 -0.57 -1.34 4.57
N VAL A 121 -1.73 -1.62 5.19
CA VAL A 121 -2.00 -2.90 5.85
C VAL A 121 -1.79 -4.11 4.93
N PRO A 122 -2.20 -4.12 3.65
CA PRO A 122 -1.92 -5.24 2.75
C PRO A 122 -0.43 -5.51 2.56
N ALA A 123 0.39 -4.45 2.43
CA ALA A 123 1.84 -4.58 2.29
C ALA A 123 2.51 -5.03 3.60
N ILE A 124 2.09 -4.48 4.74
CA ILE A 124 2.58 -4.88 6.07
C ILE A 124 2.25 -6.36 6.31
N SER A 125 1.05 -6.81 5.91
CA SER A 125 0.67 -8.22 6.01
C SER A 125 1.59 -9.13 5.19
N GLN A 126 1.85 -8.79 3.94
CA GLN A 126 2.80 -9.55 3.10
C GLN A 126 4.22 -9.56 3.69
N LEU A 127 4.67 -8.43 4.24
CA LEU A 127 5.98 -8.35 4.88
C LEU A 127 6.05 -9.25 6.09
N LEU A 128 5.04 -9.25 6.96
CA LEU A 128 4.98 -10.14 8.13
C LEU A 128 5.00 -11.62 7.74
N GLU A 129 4.32 -11.99 6.64
CA GLU A 129 4.33 -13.35 6.11
C GLU A 129 5.70 -13.78 5.55
N ALA A 130 6.46 -12.83 4.98
CA ALA A 130 7.72 -13.09 4.28
C ALA A 130 8.98 -12.93 5.14
N LEU A 131 8.91 -12.18 6.25
CA LEU A 131 10.03 -11.96 7.15
C LEU A 131 10.44 -13.25 7.89
N PRO A 132 11.76 -13.45 8.19
CA PRO A 132 12.21 -14.58 8.99
C PRO A 132 11.54 -14.58 10.37
N ARG A 133 10.99 -15.71 10.77
CA ARG A 133 10.16 -15.84 11.99
C ARG A 133 10.91 -15.51 13.30
N GLU A 134 12.23 -15.59 13.29
CA GLU A 134 13.11 -15.26 14.43
C GLU A 134 13.46 -13.78 14.55
N THR A 135 13.26 -13.01 13.48
CA THR A 135 13.65 -11.59 13.44
C THR A 135 12.65 -10.72 14.21
N PRO A 136 13.08 -9.88 15.15
CA PRO A 136 12.20 -8.91 15.81
C PRO A 136 11.59 -7.92 14.84
N VAL A 137 10.28 -7.69 14.97
CA VAL A 137 9.53 -6.76 14.12
C VAL A 137 8.69 -5.84 14.99
N GLN A 138 8.87 -4.54 14.86
CA GLN A 138 7.97 -3.55 15.43
C GLN A 138 7.03 -3.04 14.35
N VAL A 139 5.72 -3.11 14.61
CA VAL A 139 4.67 -2.68 13.67
C VAL A 139 3.92 -1.51 14.28
N ARG A 140 3.78 -0.42 13.52
CA ARG A 140 3.05 0.80 13.92
C ARG A 140 2.05 1.15 12.83
N ILE A 141 0.75 1.09 13.13
CA ILE A 141 -0.30 1.31 12.14
C ILE A 141 -1.27 2.37 12.67
N GLU A 142 -1.38 3.48 11.93
CA GLU A 142 -2.41 4.46 12.21
C GLU A 142 -3.74 4.01 11.61
N VAL A 143 -4.81 4.18 12.37
CA VAL A 143 -6.19 4.01 11.92
C VAL A 143 -7.02 5.25 12.21
N ALA A 144 -7.89 5.60 11.27
CA ALA A 144 -8.81 6.72 11.45
C ALA A 144 -9.86 6.42 12.53
N GLU A 145 -10.32 5.16 12.58
CA GLU A 145 -11.31 4.69 13.53
C GLU A 145 -10.87 3.34 14.14
N PRO A 146 -11.15 3.08 15.44
CA PRO A 146 -10.72 1.85 16.10
C PRO A 146 -11.24 0.55 15.47
N ASP A 147 -12.40 0.58 14.83
CA ASP A 147 -13.01 -0.56 14.13
C ASP A 147 -12.39 -0.82 12.74
N ALA A 148 -11.52 0.06 12.25
CA ALA A 148 -10.73 -0.16 11.05
C ALA A 148 -9.53 -1.10 11.26
N ARG A 149 -9.25 -1.54 12.51
CA ARG A 149 -8.18 -2.48 12.82
C ARG A 149 -8.49 -3.86 12.25
N LEU A 150 -7.65 -4.33 11.36
CA LEU A 150 -7.77 -5.64 10.74
C LEU A 150 -6.84 -6.67 11.39
N PRO A 151 -7.22 -7.96 11.40
CA PRO A 151 -6.31 -9.02 11.80
C PRO A 151 -5.06 -9.01 10.89
N LEU A 152 -3.89 -9.03 11.51
CA LEU A 152 -2.61 -9.18 10.81
C LEU A 152 -2.17 -10.64 10.85
N PRO A 153 -1.34 -11.09 9.89
CA PRO A 153 -0.70 -12.39 9.94
C PRO A 153 0.12 -12.57 11.22
N ASP A 154 0.10 -13.79 11.76
CA ASP A 154 0.87 -14.13 12.95
C ASP A 154 2.38 -14.16 12.64
N HIS A 155 3.13 -13.34 13.37
CA HIS A 155 4.58 -13.38 13.37
C HIS A 155 5.09 -13.41 14.81
N PRO A 156 5.83 -14.47 15.24
CA PRO A 156 6.08 -14.74 16.66
C PRO A 156 6.95 -13.69 17.37
N ARG A 157 7.61 -12.83 16.59
CA ARG A 157 8.47 -11.77 17.11
C ARG A 157 7.95 -10.37 16.76
N ALA A 158 6.69 -10.27 16.30
CA ALA A 158 6.09 -8.98 16.02
C ALA A 158 5.47 -8.38 17.28
N GLU A 159 5.78 -7.11 17.52
CA GLU A 159 5.09 -6.22 18.43
C GLU A 159 4.25 -5.25 17.63
N VAL A 160 2.93 -5.37 17.73
CA VAL A 160 1.98 -4.55 16.95
C VAL A 160 1.35 -3.49 17.84
N GLU A 161 1.44 -2.25 17.41
CA GLU A 161 0.76 -1.11 18.01
C GLU A 161 -0.15 -0.44 16.97
N TRP A 162 -1.44 -0.36 17.29
CA TRP A 162 -2.42 0.41 16.56
C TRP A 162 -2.54 1.80 17.15
N CYS A 163 -2.33 2.81 16.33
CA CYS A 163 -2.31 4.22 16.72
C CYS A 163 -3.59 4.91 16.23
N ASP A 164 -4.47 5.26 17.14
CA ASP A 164 -5.74 5.93 16.78
C ASP A 164 -5.47 7.40 16.44
N LEU A 165 -5.96 7.84 15.29
CA LEU A 165 -5.93 9.23 14.90
C LEU A 165 -6.82 10.04 15.84
N GLN A 166 -6.26 11.01 16.52
CA GLN A 166 -7.00 11.84 17.46
C GLN A 166 -7.85 12.89 16.72
N GLY A 167 -9.03 13.16 17.22
CA GLY A 167 -9.90 14.19 16.66
C GLY A 167 -9.20 15.55 16.54
N GLY A 168 -9.25 16.14 15.36
CA GLY A 168 -8.57 17.40 15.04
C GLY A 168 -7.10 17.28 14.58
N SER A 169 -6.52 16.08 14.63
CA SER A 169 -5.20 15.82 14.06
C SER A 169 -5.28 15.59 12.55
N SER A 170 -4.16 15.80 11.86
CA SER A 170 -4.04 15.48 10.43
C SER A 170 -3.73 14.00 10.24
N PRO A 171 -4.20 13.38 9.14
CA PRO A 171 -3.81 12.02 8.79
C PRO A 171 -2.29 11.83 8.81
N GLY A 172 -1.84 10.76 9.47
CA GLY A 172 -0.44 10.43 9.65
C GLY A 172 0.21 11.03 10.89
N ASP A 173 -0.47 11.88 11.68
CA ASP A 173 0.13 12.49 12.88
C ASP A 173 0.45 11.43 13.95
N ALA A 174 -0.48 10.48 14.18
CA ALA A 174 -0.25 9.40 15.13
C ALA A 174 0.85 8.44 14.65
N LEU A 175 0.89 8.12 13.34
CA LEU A 175 1.96 7.32 12.75
C LEU A 175 3.33 7.98 12.91
N VAL A 176 3.44 9.28 12.65
CA VAL A 176 4.70 10.03 12.83
C VAL A 176 5.18 9.95 14.27
N ALA A 177 4.28 10.15 15.24
CA ALA A 177 4.62 10.06 16.66
C ALA A 177 5.06 8.65 17.06
N ALA A 178 4.33 7.63 16.60
CA ALA A 178 4.63 6.23 16.89
C ALA A 178 5.99 5.80 16.31
N VAL A 179 6.27 6.14 15.05
CA VAL A 179 7.56 5.82 14.41
C VAL A 179 8.72 6.59 15.06
N ALA A 180 8.49 7.81 15.52
CA ALA A 180 9.52 8.57 16.24
C ALA A 180 9.89 7.94 17.59
N GLY A 181 8.92 7.28 18.24
CA GLY A 181 9.12 6.58 19.51
C GLY A 181 9.75 5.19 19.41
N VAL A 182 9.94 4.64 18.21
CA VAL A 182 10.51 3.30 18.02
C VAL A 182 11.99 3.27 18.43
N GLU A 183 12.38 2.22 19.14
CA GLU A 183 13.78 1.94 19.40
C GLU A 183 14.41 1.26 18.17
N LEU A 184 15.41 1.91 17.58
CA LEU A 184 16.12 1.41 16.41
C LEU A 184 17.46 0.81 16.85
N VAL A 185 17.62 -0.50 16.66
CA VAL A 185 18.92 -1.15 16.79
C VAL A 185 19.79 -0.87 15.56
N PRO A 186 21.13 -0.79 15.69
CA PRO A 186 22.00 -0.57 14.54
C PRO A 186 21.80 -1.63 13.44
N GLY A 187 21.59 -1.20 12.20
CA GLY A 187 21.33 -2.08 11.06
C GLY A 187 19.87 -2.53 10.89
N ALA A 188 18.95 -2.09 11.75
CA ALA A 188 17.54 -2.36 11.57
C ALA A 188 17.04 -1.78 10.24
N LYS A 189 16.14 -2.51 9.57
CA LYS A 189 15.48 -2.04 8.35
C LYS A 189 14.13 -1.42 8.68
N VAL A 190 13.85 -0.29 8.06
CA VAL A 190 12.61 0.46 8.25
C VAL A 190 11.83 0.49 6.95
N TRP A 191 10.58 0.05 6.98
CA TRP A 191 9.66 0.17 5.86
C TRP A 191 8.41 0.93 6.31
N VAL A 192 8.11 2.04 5.63
CA VAL A 192 6.94 2.88 5.97
C VAL A 192 6.22 3.30 4.70
N ALA A 193 4.88 3.20 4.70
CA ALA A 193 4.04 3.73 3.64
C ALA A 193 2.75 4.38 4.20
N GLY A 194 2.18 5.33 3.47
CA GLY A 194 0.94 5.99 3.87
C GLY A 194 0.79 7.40 3.30
N GLU A 195 0.16 8.30 4.06
CA GLU A 195 -0.08 9.68 3.65
C GLU A 195 1.23 10.41 3.34
N ALA A 196 1.27 11.11 2.21
CA ALA A 196 2.51 11.67 1.65
C ALA A 196 3.21 12.69 2.54
N ALA A 197 2.48 13.59 3.23
CA ALA A 197 3.08 14.58 4.10
C ALA A 197 3.62 13.95 5.39
N ALA A 198 2.91 12.98 5.96
CA ALA A 198 3.35 12.20 7.11
C ALA A 198 4.62 11.41 6.77
N VAL A 199 4.64 10.74 5.63
CA VAL A 199 5.79 9.98 5.12
C VAL A 199 7.02 10.88 4.92
N GLN A 200 6.86 12.12 4.45
CA GLN A 200 7.97 13.08 4.36
C GLN A 200 8.51 13.51 5.72
N ARG A 201 7.64 13.65 6.73
CA ARG A 201 8.06 13.93 8.12
C ARG A 201 8.85 12.77 8.70
N ILE A 202 8.37 11.53 8.51
CA ILE A 202 9.06 10.31 8.94
C ILE A 202 10.41 10.17 8.23
N ARG A 203 10.46 10.40 6.92
CA ARG A 203 11.71 10.38 6.14
C ARG A 203 12.74 11.35 6.70
N ARG A 204 12.32 12.58 7.02
CA ARG A 204 13.21 13.58 7.63
C ARG A 204 13.72 13.10 8.98
N HIS A 205 12.83 12.62 9.84
CA HIS A 205 13.18 12.10 11.15
C HIS A 205 14.20 10.96 11.06
N LEU A 206 13.94 9.94 10.24
CA LEU A 206 14.84 8.79 10.09
C LEU A 206 16.23 9.22 9.59
N PHE A 207 16.28 10.03 8.55
CA PHE A 207 17.57 10.35 7.89
C PHE A 207 18.35 11.49 8.58
N GLN A 208 17.67 12.51 9.11
CA GLN A 208 18.33 13.68 9.70
C GLN A 208 18.51 13.55 11.20
N ASP A 209 17.48 13.08 11.94
CA ASP A 209 17.53 13.05 13.39
C ASP A 209 18.11 11.73 13.92
N ARG A 210 17.80 10.60 13.27
CA ARG A 210 18.21 9.27 13.71
C ARG A 210 19.41 8.70 12.94
N GLY A 211 19.85 9.33 11.86
CA GLY A 211 21.02 8.91 11.08
C GLY A 211 20.84 7.59 10.33
N VAL A 212 19.61 7.13 10.11
CA VAL A 212 19.31 5.92 9.32
C VAL A 212 19.79 6.12 7.90
N THR A 213 20.45 5.13 7.30
CA THR A 213 20.92 5.25 5.93
C THR A 213 19.78 5.03 4.91
N ARG A 214 19.96 5.52 3.67
CA ARG A 214 18.97 5.28 2.62
C ARG A 214 18.85 3.80 2.23
N ALA A 215 19.89 3.00 2.49
CA ALA A 215 19.87 1.56 2.28
C ALA A 215 19.06 0.81 3.34
N ASP A 216 18.84 1.43 4.50
CA ASP A 216 18.15 0.82 5.63
C ASP A 216 16.70 1.28 5.77
N ALA A 217 16.26 2.26 4.97
CA ALA A 217 14.87 2.75 5.05
C ALA A 217 14.21 2.87 3.68
N THR A 218 13.06 2.24 3.56
CA THR A 218 12.11 2.41 2.44
C THR A 218 10.90 3.19 2.94
N VAL A 219 10.67 4.37 2.37
CA VAL A 219 9.61 5.29 2.81
C VAL A 219 8.82 5.75 1.59
N ARG A 220 7.53 5.36 1.49
CA ARG A 220 6.69 5.53 0.28
C ARG A 220 5.40 6.30 0.59
N GLY A 221 5.09 7.35 -0.18
CA GLY A 221 3.77 7.99 -0.16
C GLY A 221 2.78 7.16 -0.98
N TYR A 222 1.68 6.72 -0.37
CA TYR A 222 0.64 5.96 -1.05
C TYR A 222 -0.52 6.84 -1.50
N TRP A 223 -0.83 7.87 -0.74
CA TRP A 223 -1.91 8.81 -1.03
C TRP A 223 -1.59 10.20 -0.49
N LYS A 224 -2.39 11.19 -0.86
CA LYS A 224 -2.21 12.57 -0.42
C LYS A 224 -3.54 13.14 0.06
N HIS A 225 -3.57 13.61 1.30
CA HIS A 225 -4.74 14.25 1.87
C HIS A 225 -5.17 15.49 1.05
N GLY A 226 -6.48 15.64 0.83
CA GLY A 226 -7.04 16.76 0.07
C GLY A 226 -6.83 16.68 -1.45
N ARG A 227 -6.30 15.58 -1.99
CA ARG A 227 -6.24 15.33 -3.43
C ARG A 227 -6.87 13.98 -3.76
N SER A 228 -7.86 13.97 -4.64
CA SER A 228 -8.30 12.74 -5.28
C SER A 228 -7.20 12.32 -6.26
N GLY A 229 -6.57 11.17 -6.02
CA GLY A 229 -5.45 10.66 -6.81
C GLY A 229 -5.79 10.54 -8.29
N GLY A 230 -5.16 11.33 -9.10
CA GLY A 230 -5.29 11.39 -10.55
C GLY A 230 -4.23 12.34 -11.09
N GLY A 231 -2.94 12.02 -10.91
CA GLY A 231 -1.85 12.81 -11.45
C GLY A 231 -0.55 12.54 -10.70
N ASP A 232 0.43 12.07 -11.45
CA ASP A 232 1.87 12.12 -11.17
C ASP A 232 2.34 11.48 -9.86
N ASP A 233 2.49 10.15 -9.88
CA ASP A 233 3.54 9.47 -9.12
C ASP A 233 4.69 9.16 -10.11
N ASP A 234 5.50 10.18 -10.39
CA ASP A 234 6.88 10.06 -10.86
C ASP A 234 7.81 10.44 -9.71
N GLY A 235 8.52 9.42 -9.15
CA GLY A 235 9.53 9.65 -8.15
C GLY A 235 10.13 8.35 -7.63
#